data_9757eba3fec173e8a415aab3d4699716
#
_entry.id   9757eba3fec173e8a415aab3d4699716
#
_cell.length_a   1.000
_cell.length_b   1.000
_cell.length_c   1.000
_cell.angle_alpha   90.00
_cell.angle_beta   90.00
_cell.angle_gamma   90.00
#
_symmetry.space_group_name_H-M   'P 1'
#
loop_
_entity.id
_entity.type
_entity.pdbx_description
1 polymer ?
#
loop_
_entity_poly.entity_id
_entity_poly.type
_entity_poly.pdbx_seq_one_letter_code
_entity_poly.pdbx_strand_id
1 'polypeptide(L)'
;MISEANQVNDDINHEFNFFDFIPVKISESLNLIFGKTIEDYHELSHPDDLKKHLDQFFENLSGNYPSKSKPYPIDYSIIGESGPFLYKLCKILKPELIVETGVAYGVSTSYILQALHENNRGKLISIDSIFRPWQTKEMIGSAIPKNLRDRWELKIGTSETVLENILKHTSPIDIFLHDS
;
A
#
# COMPACT_ATOMS: atom_id res chain seq x y z
N MET A 1 30.17 6.62 38.82
CA MET A 1 29.32 7.35 37.86
C MET A 1 29.23 6.59 36.52
N ILE A 2 28.88 5.30 36.53
CA ILE A 2 28.63 4.48 35.29
C ILE A 2 27.39 3.59 35.46
N SER A 3 26.62 3.73 36.55
CA SER A 3 25.46 2.87 36.85
C SER A 3 24.08 3.46 36.49
N GLU A 4 23.97 4.70 36.09
CA GLU A 4 22.67 5.34 35.77
C GLU A 4 22.33 5.34 34.27
N ALA A 5 23.29 5.09 33.37
CA ALA A 5 23.03 5.06 31.93
C ALA A 5 22.43 3.75 31.43
N ASN A 6 22.56 2.65 32.20
CA ASN A 6 22.01 1.33 31.81
C ASN A 6 20.57 1.09 32.27
N GLN A 7 20.07 1.87 33.25
CA GLN A 7 18.69 1.70 33.72
C GLN A 7 17.65 2.40 32.84
N VAL A 8 18.02 3.43 32.10
CA VAL A 8 17.12 4.16 31.21
C VAL A 8 16.83 3.40 29.92
N ASN A 9 17.71 2.47 29.50
CA ASN A 9 17.49 1.66 28.30
C ASN A 9 16.61 0.42 28.54
N ASP A 10 16.51 -0.08 29.76
CA ASP A 10 15.64 -1.24 30.07
C ASP A 10 14.17 -0.84 30.21
N ASP A 11 13.88 0.37 30.68
CA ASP A 11 12.50 0.87 30.84
C ASP A 11 11.84 1.18 29.48
N ILE A 12 12.62 1.57 28.45
CA ILE A 12 12.11 1.85 27.11
C ILE A 12 11.75 0.54 26.37
N ASN A 13 12.42 -0.55 26.65
CA ASN A 13 12.13 -1.84 26.02
C ASN A 13 10.93 -2.59 26.61
N HIS A 14 10.40 -2.18 27.77
CA HIS A 14 9.23 -2.80 28.39
C HIS A 14 7.89 -2.19 27.99
N GLU A 15 7.85 -0.96 27.47
CA GLU A 15 6.61 -0.31 27.01
C GLU A 15 6.27 -0.60 25.55
N PHE A 16 7.19 -1.13 24.76
CA PHE A 16 6.94 -1.60 23.40
C PHE A 16 6.87 -3.13 23.30
N ASN A 17 6.20 -3.78 24.23
CA ASN A 17 5.60 -5.05 23.93
C ASN A 17 4.49 -4.78 22.91
N PHE A 18 4.91 -4.70 21.66
CA PHE A 18 4.02 -4.69 20.52
C PHE A 18 2.98 -5.78 20.76
N PHE A 19 1.75 -5.32 20.93
CA PHE A 19 0.51 -6.03 20.86
C PHE A 19 0.67 -7.43 20.30
N ASP A 20 0.17 -8.43 20.97
CA ASP A 20 -0.16 -9.71 20.36
C ASP A 20 -1.14 -9.41 19.21
N PHE A 21 -0.57 -9.13 18.05
CA PHE A 21 -1.33 -8.86 16.85
C PHE A 21 -1.97 -10.18 16.46
N ILE A 22 -3.18 -10.40 16.94
CA ILE A 22 -3.98 -11.52 16.45
C ILE A 22 -4.37 -11.15 15.02
N PRO A 23 -3.84 -11.83 14.00
CA PRO A 23 -4.17 -11.52 12.63
C PRO A 23 -5.65 -11.77 12.40
N VAL A 24 -6.40 -10.70 12.21
CA VAL A 24 -7.84 -10.76 11.92
C VAL A 24 -7.99 -11.13 10.45
N LYS A 25 -8.86 -12.09 10.14
CA LYS A 25 -9.16 -12.46 8.76
C LYS A 25 -9.80 -11.28 8.03
N ILE A 26 -9.54 -11.15 6.73
CA ILE A 26 -10.12 -10.08 5.89
C ILE A 26 -11.63 -10.00 6.06
N SER A 27 -12.32 -11.15 6.05
CA SER A 27 -13.78 -11.24 6.22
C SER A 27 -14.24 -10.66 7.56
N GLU A 28 -13.50 -10.89 8.63
CA GLU A 28 -13.81 -10.36 9.97
C GLU A 28 -13.58 -8.85 10.01
N SER A 29 -12.50 -8.36 9.42
CA SER A 29 -12.20 -6.92 9.31
C SER A 29 -13.28 -6.19 8.51
N LEU A 30 -13.69 -6.73 7.36
CA LEU A 30 -14.76 -6.16 6.55
C LEU A 30 -16.12 -6.18 7.26
N ASN A 31 -16.40 -7.24 8.01
CA ASN A 31 -17.60 -7.32 8.86
C ASN A 31 -17.64 -6.23 9.93
N LEU A 32 -16.52 -6.00 10.60
CA LEU A 32 -16.41 -4.95 11.62
C LEU A 32 -16.64 -3.56 11.01
N ILE A 33 -16.13 -3.32 9.80
CA ILE A 33 -16.24 -2.03 9.12
C ILE A 33 -17.67 -1.81 8.60
N PHE A 34 -18.29 -2.82 7.99
CA PHE A 34 -19.54 -2.65 7.24
C PHE A 34 -20.77 -3.23 7.93
N GLY A 35 -20.62 -3.96 9.03
CA GLY A 35 -21.71 -4.58 9.78
C GLY A 35 -22.50 -5.64 9.00
N LYS A 36 -21.88 -6.22 7.96
CA LYS A 36 -22.47 -7.26 7.10
C LYS A 36 -21.92 -8.62 7.46
N THR A 37 -22.65 -9.67 7.12
CA THR A 37 -22.21 -11.05 7.34
C THR A 37 -21.07 -11.45 6.39
N ILE A 38 -20.22 -12.36 6.82
CA ILE A 38 -19.04 -12.85 6.08
C ILE A 38 -19.42 -13.35 4.67
N GLU A 39 -20.61 -13.90 4.51
CA GLU A 39 -21.12 -14.45 3.24
C GLU A 39 -21.18 -13.40 2.12
N ASP A 40 -21.50 -12.14 2.45
CA ASP A 40 -21.57 -11.04 1.48
C ASP A 40 -20.20 -10.69 0.84
N TYR A 41 -19.08 -11.15 1.42
CA TYR A 41 -17.73 -10.85 0.95
C TYR A 41 -17.03 -12.04 0.28
N HIS A 42 -17.56 -13.24 0.44
CA HIS A 42 -17.02 -14.44 -0.21
C HIS A 42 -17.25 -14.44 -1.72
N GLU A 43 -18.32 -13.79 -2.18
CA GLU A 43 -18.63 -13.66 -3.61
C GLU A 43 -17.69 -12.71 -4.36
N LEU A 44 -16.94 -11.84 -3.64
CA LEU A 44 -15.93 -11.00 -4.27
C LEU A 44 -14.73 -11.87 -4.66
N SER A 45 -14.60 -12.11 -5.96
CA SER A 45 -13.48 -12.86 -6.52
C SER A 45 -12.14 -12.25 -6.09
N HIS A 46 -11.14 -13.11 -5.94
CA HIS A 46 -9.76 -12.65 -5.81
C HIS A 46 -9.24 -12.20 -7.19
N PRO A 47 -8.42 -11.16 -7.27
CA PRO A 47 -7.79 -10.76 -8.52
C PRO A 47 -6.57 -11.66 -8.81
N ASP A 48 -6.83 -12.93 -9.15
CA ASP A 48 -5.80 -13.97 -9.32
C ASP A 48 -4.79 -13.62 -10.42
N ASP A 49 -5.26 -13.00 -11.51
CA ASP A 49 -4.38 -12.56 -12.59
C ASP A 49 -3.43 -11.45 -12.14
N LEU A 50 -3.91 -10.52 -11.30
CA LEU A 50 -3.07 -9.50 -10.69
C LEU A 50 -2.03 -10.14 -9.77
N LYS A 51 -2.46 -11.06 -8.91
CA LYS A 51 -1.55 -11.76 -8.02
C LYS A 51 -0.44 -12.47 -8.81
N LYS A 52 -0.80 -13.21 -9.86
CA LYS A 52 0.16 -13.89 -10.73
C LYS A 52 1.14 -12.90 -11.40
N HIS A 53 0.65 -11.74 -11.85
CA HIS A 53 1.50 -10.69 -12.42
C HIS A 53 2.51 -10.18 -11.41
N LEU A 54 2.09 -9.90 -10.17
CA LEU A 54 2.96 -9.42 -9.11
C LEU A 54 3.99 -10.49 -8.70
N ASP A 55 3.58 -11.74 -8.56
CA ASP A 55 4.48 -12.85 -8.26
C ASP A 55 5.58 -12.95 -9.33
N GLN A 56 5.23 -12.93 -10.62
CA GLN A 56 6.19 -12.93 -11.74
C GLN A 56 7.12 -11.71 -11.73
N PHE A 57 6.59 -10.54 -11.40
CA PHE A 57 7.41 -9.32 -11.29
C PHE A 57 8.50 -9.49 -10.23
N PHE A 58 8.16 -9.98 -9.03
CA PHE A 58 9.12 -10.16 -7.95
C PHE A 58 10.10 -11.30 -8.19
N GLU A 59 9.68 -12.39 -8.84
CA GLU A 59 10.59 -13.45 -9.29
C GLU A 59 11.65 -12.90 -10.25
N ASN A 60 11.23 -12.13 -11.26
CA ASN A 60 12.14 -11.48 -12.21
C ASN A 60 13.06 -10.46 -11.53
N LEU A 61 12.53 -9.66 -10.60
CA LEU A 61 13.30 -8.68 -9.84
C LEU A 61 14.38 -9.37 -8.99
N SER A 62 14.05 -10.49 -8.36
CA SER A 62 14.98 -11.25 -7.52
C SER A 62 16.10 -11.88 -8.31
N GLY A 63 15.83 -12.33 -9.56
CA GLY A 63 16.82 -12.96 -10.44
C GLY A 63 17.78 -11.98 -11.12
N ASN A 64 17.30 -10.76 -11.46
CA ASN A 64 18.02 -9.84 -12.36
C ASN A 64 18.76 -8.70 -11.65
N TYR A 65 18.47 -8.45 -10.36
CA TYR A 65 19.07 -7.31 -9.66
C TYR A 65 19.88 -7.75 -8.44
N PRO A 66 21.18 -7.42 -8.38
CA PRO A 66 21.94 -7.51 -7.13
C PRO A 66 21.25 -6.69 -6.04
N SER A 67 21.29 -7.18 -4.79
CA SER A 67 20.58 -6.56 -3.66
C SER A 67 20.86 -5.06 -3.47
N LYS A 68 22.03 -4.58 -3.90
CA LYS A 68 22.44 -3.17 -3.78
C LYS A 68 21.90 -2.23 -4.86
N SER A 69 21.33 -2.73 -5.95
CA SER A 69 20.80 -1.92 -7.06
C SER A 69 19.28 -1.91 -7.15
N LYS A 70 18.60 -2.61 -6.26
CA LYS A 70 17.14 -2.56 -6.18
C LYS A 70 16.72 -1.16 -5.70
N PRO A 71 15.70 -0.55 -6.34
CA PRO A 71 15.19 0.76 -5.91
C PRO A 71 14.67 0.72 -4.49
N TYR A 72 13.99 -0.36 -4.12
CA TYR A 72 13.46 -0.61 -2.79
C TYR A 72 13.83 -2.01 -2.29
N PRO A 73 13.95 -2.24 -0.98
CA PRO A 73 13.92 -3.58 -0.42
C PRO A 73 12.63 -4.31 -0.82
N ILE A 74 12.69 -5.61 -1.07
CA ILE A 74 11.49 -6.38 -1.48
C ILE A 74 10.45 -6.42 -0.37
N ASP A 75 10.90 -6.42 0.87
CA ASP A 75 10.10 -6.42 2.09
C ASP A 75 9.38 -5.09 2.39
N TYR A 76 9.66 -4.03 1.62
CA TYR A 76 8.89 -2.77 1.69
C TYR A 76 7.51 -2.87 1.04
N SER A 77 7.23 -3.95 0.34
CA SER A 77 5.89 -4.15 -0.23
C SER A 77 4.95 -4.77 0.79
N ILE A 78 3.68 -4.37 0.72
CA ILE A 78 2.65 -5.04 1.52
C ILE A 78 2.64 -6.55 1.21
N ILE A 79 2.53 -7.36 2.26
CA ILE A 79 2.58 -8.82 2.18
C ILE A 79 1.25 -9.43 2.63
N GLY A 80 1.03 -10.69 2.26
CA GLY A 80 -0.10 -11.49 2.71
C GLY A 80 -1.44 -10.94 2.25
N GLU A 81 -2.35 -10.79 3.19
CA GLU A 81 -3.75 -10.47 2.94
C GLU A 81 -4.05 -8.97 2.78
N SER A 82 -3.08 -8.09 3.00
CA SER A 82 -3.30 -6.62 2.96
C SER A 82 -3.71 -6.13 1.56
N GLY A 83 -3.08 -6.64 0.51
CA GLY A 83 -3.44 -6.30 -0.87
C GLY A 83 -4.87 -6.74 -1.22
N PRO A 84 -5.23 -8.03 -1.05
CA PRO A 84 -6.60 -8.50 -1.19
C PRO A 84 -7.62 -7.75 -0.35
N PHE A 85 -7.27 -7.33 0.87
CA PHE A 85 -8.12 -6.49 1.71
C PHE A 85 -8.41 -5.13 1.05
N LEU A 86 -7.39 -4.42 0.59
CA LEU A 86 -7.52 -3.12 -0.09
C LEU A 86 -8.38 -3.24 -1.36
N TYR A 87 -8.17 -4.30 -2.14
CA TYR A 87 -9.00 -4.57 -3.31
C TYR A 87 -10.48 -4.72 -2.95
N LYS A 88 -10.81 -5.59 -1.98
CA LYS A 88 -12.19 -5.82 -1.54
C LYS A 88 -12.82 -4.57 -0.94
N LEU A 89 -12.07 -3.82 -0.13
CA LEU A 89 -12.50 -2.54 0.42
C LEU A 89 -12.93 -1.57 -0.69
N CYS A 90 -12.07 -1.39 -1.71
CA CYS A 90 -12.36 -0.51 -2.84
C CYS A 90 -13.52 -1.03 -3.72
N LYS A 91 -13.65 -2.36 -3.87
CA LYS A 91 -14.80 -2.96 -4.60
C LYS A 91 -16.13 -2.64 -3.93
N ILE A 92 -16.17 -2.66 -2.59
CA ILE A 92 -17.38 -2.40 -1.80
C ILE A 92 -17.72 -0.91 -1.76
N LEU A 93 -16.73 -0.08 -1.42
CA LEU A 93 -16.93 1.36 -1.21
C LEU A 93 -17.12 2.12 -2.53
N LYS A 94 -16.55 1.63 -3.63
CA LYS A 94 -16.56 2.29 -4.94
C LYS A 94 -16.15 3.77 -4.86
N PRO A 95 -14.97 4.07 -4.27
CA PRO A 95 -14.53 5.43 -4.02
C PRO A 95 -14.33 6.22 -5.32
N GLU A 96 -14.54 7.54 -5.26
CA GLU A 96 -14.23 8.48 -6.36
C GLU A 96 -12.77 8.94 -6.29
N LEU A 97 -12.27 9.17 -5.08
CA LEU A 97 -10.91 9.64 -4.87
C LEU A 97 -10.23 8.91 -3.73
N ILE A 98 -9.11 8.29 -4.06
CA ILE A 98 -8.19 7.72 -3.09
C ILE A 98 -6.88 8.49 -3.14
N VAL A 99 -6.29 8.75 -1.98
CA VAL A 99 -4.94 9.28 -1.84
C VAL A 99 -4.09 8.27 -1.08
N GLU A 100 -2.91 7.99 -1.62
CA GLU A 100 -1.94 7.06 -1.04
C GLU A 100 -0.60 7.79 -0.85
N THR A 101 0.07 7.54 0.28
CA THR A 101 1.47 7.93 0.49
C THR A 101 2.32 6.68 0.64
N GLY A 102 3.46 6.63 -0.07
CA GLY A 102 4.28 5.43 -0.17
C GLY A 102 3.77 4.47 -1.26
N VAL A 103 4.52 4.34 -2.32
CA VAL A 103 4.19 3.48 -3.47
C VAL A 103 5.18 2.32 -3.59
N ALA A 104 6.47 2.61 -3.43
CA ALA A 104 7.55 1.67 -3.68
C ALA A 104 7.38 0.98 -5.05
N TYR A 105 7.27 -0.35 -5.09
CA TYR A 105 6.99 -1.08 -6.33
C TYR A 105 5.53 -0.98 -6.80
N GLY A 106 4.61 -0.55 -5.94
CA GLY A 106 3.20 -0.34 -6.27
C GLY A 106 2.33 -1.58 -6.08
N VAL A 107 2.57 -2.38 -5.05
CA VAL A 107 1.73 -3.55 -4.76
C VAL A 107 0.36 -3.12 -4.24
N SER A 108 0.29 -2.30 -3.18
CA SER A 108 -0.96 -1.70 -2.67
C SER A 108 -1.71 -0.96 -3.78
N THR A 109 -0.96 -0.09 -4.48
CA THR A 109 -1.43 0.67 -5.64
C THR A 109 -2.09 -0.22 -6.69
N SER A 110 -1.48 -1.38 -7.02
CA SER A 110 -2.02 -2.32 -8.02
C SER A 110 -3.36 -2.92 -7.60
N TYR A 111 -3.50 -3.32 -6.34
CA TYR A 111 -4.75 -3.86 -5.82
C TYR A 111 -5.87 -2.82 -5.79
N ILE A 112 -5.56 -1.59 -5.39
CA ILE A 112 -6.51 -0.47 -5.42
C ILE A 112 -6.94 -0.19 -6.86
N LEU A 113 -5.99 -0.05 -7.78
CA LEU A 113 -6.25 0.25 -9.19
C LEU A 113 -7.06 -0.85 -9.88
N GLN A 114 -6.80 -2.13 -9.56
CA GLN A 114 -7.60 -3.24 -10.05
C GLN A 114 -9.08 -3.08 -9.67
N ALA A 115 -9.34 -2.75 -8.41
CA ALA A 115 -10.70 -2.52 -7.94
C ALA A 115 -11.37 -1.31 -8.63
N LEU A 116 -10.65 -0.19 -8.79
CA LEU A 116 -11.15 1.00 -9.48
C LEU A 116 -11.43 0.72 -10.97
N HIS A 117 -10.56 -0.07 -11.61
CA HIS A 117 -10.74 -0.48 -13.01
C HIS A 117 -12.01 -1.32 -13.18
N GLU A 118 -12.19 -2.36 -12.38
CA GLU A 118 -13.37 -3.22 -12.43
C GLU A 118 -14.68 -2.51 -12.02
N ASN A 119 -14.60 -1.56 -11.10
CA ASN A 119 -15.73 -0.70 -10.75
C ASN A 119 -16.07 0.33 -11.85
N ASN A 120 -15.16 0.50 -12.82
CA ASN A 120 -15.18 1.58 -13.82
C ASN A 120 -15.40 2.96 -13.20
N ARG A 121 -14.80 3.22 -12.03
CA ARG A 121 -15.04 4.42 -11.22
C ARG A 121 -13.82 4.76 -10.38
N GLY A 122 -13.66 6.08 -10.12
CA GLY A 122 -12.67 6.61 -9.21
C GLY A 122 -11.27 6.73 -9.79
N LYS A 123 -10.42 7.40 -9.06
CA LYS A 123 -8.99 7.61 -9.34
C LYS A 123 -8.15 7.48 -8.08
N LEU A 124 -6.89 7.16 -8.26
CA LEU A 124 -5.88 7.09 -7.21
C LEU A 124 -4.81 8.14 -7.47
N ILE A 125 -4.55 9.00 -6.48
CA ILE A 125 -3.39 9.89 -6.45
C ILE A 125 -2.41 9.33 -5.43
N SER A 126 -1.22 8.97 -5.88
CA SER A 126 -0.18 8.46 -5.00
C SER A 126 0.97 9.46 -4.89
N ILE A 127 1.54 9.57 -3.69
CA ILE A 127 2.69 10.40 -3.39
C ILE A 127 3.86 9.48 -3.06
N ASP A 128 5.00 9.69 -3.70
CA ASP A 128 6.25 9.00 -3.34
C ASP A 128 7.44 9.89 -3.64
N SER A 129 8.58 9.60 -3.06
CA SER A 129 9.80 10.39 -3.20
C SER A 129 10.94 9.59 -3.81
N ILE A 130 11.81 10.31 -4.55
CA ILE A 130 13.08 9.78 -5.04
C ILE A 130 14.13 10.13 -4.00
N PHE A 131 14.58 9.14 -3.21
CA PHE A 131 15.52 9.38 -2.11
C PHE A 131 16.90 8.72 -2.30
N ARG A 132 17.07 7.93 -3.36
CA ARG A 132 18.35 7.28 -3.68
C ARG A 132 18.94 7.83 -4.98
N PRO A 133 20.27 8.00 -5.09
CA PRO A 133 20.91 8.60 -6.27
C PRO A 133 20.65 7.84 -7.59
N TRP A 134 20.35 6.55 -7.50
CA TRP A 134 20.09 5.71 -8.70
C TRP A 134 18.61 5.45 -8.96
N GLN A 135 17.72 5.95 -8.09
CA GLN A 135 16.30 5.78 -8.23
C GLN A 135 15.76 6.76 -9.28
N THR A 136 14.90 6.27 -10.17
CA THR A 136 14.19 7.08 -11.15
C THR A 136 12.68 7.05 -10.90
N LYS A 137 11.97 8.00 -11.48
CA LYS A 137 10.51 8.06 -11.40
C LYS A 137 9.85 6.79 -11.93
N GLU A 138 10.41 6.18 -12.96
CA GLU A 138 9.88 4.99 -13.62
C GLU A 138 9.97 3.74 -12.73
N MET A 139 10.85 3.76 -11.73
CA MET A 139 10.97 2.67 -10.75
C MET A 139 9.84 2.67 -9.74
N ILE A 140 9.25 3.85 -9.47
CA ILE A 140 8.09 3.97 -8.60
C ILE A 140 6.88 3.36 -9.30
N GLY A 141 6.22 2.40 -8.64
CA GLY A 141 5.08 1.69 -9.20
C GLY A 141 5.44 0.80 -10.39
N SER A 142 6.69 0.32 -10.48
CA SER A 142 7.13 -0.51 -11.61
C SER A 142 6.40 -1.86 -11.72
N ALA A 143 5.83 -2.36 -10.63
CA ALA A 143 5.02 -3.58 -10.61
C ALA A 143 3.57 -3.36 -11.10
N ILE A 144 3.12 -2.10 -11.22
CA ILE A 144 1.74 -1.80 -11.62
C ILE A 144 1.50 -2.22 -13.08
N PRO A 145 0.49 -3.07 -13.36
CA PRO A 145 0.10 -3.42 -14.73
C PRO A 145 -0.20 -2.19 -15.58
N LYS A 146 0.24 -2.21 -16.84
CA LYS A 146 0.09 -1.04 -17.73
C LYS A 146 -1.38 -0.65 -17.95
N ASN A 147 -2.26 -1.63 -18.08
CA ASN A 147 -3.70 -1.42 -18.30
C ASN A 147 -4.45 -0.83 -17.10
N LEU A 148 -3.83 -0.76 -15.92
CA LEU A 148 -4.44 -0.18 -14.74
C LEU A 148 -4.04 1.30 -14.52
N ARG A 149 -3.05 1.80 -15.27
CA ARG A 149 -2.45 3.12 -15.02
C ARG A 149 -3.33 4.31 -15.43
N ASP A 150 -4.38 4.12 -16.19
CA ASP A 150 -5.25 5.20 -16.65
C ASP A 150 -5.98 5.93 -15.50
N ARG A 151 -6.12 5.26 -14.35
CA ARG A 151 -6.75 5.81 -13.14
C ARG A 151 -5.75 6.22 -12.07
N TRP A 152 -4.47 6.25 -12.39
CA TRP A 152 -3.38 6.52 -11.47
C TRP A 152 -2.64 7.81 -11.80
N GLU A 153 -2.46 8.64 -10.78
CA GLU A 153 -1.66 9.85 -10.86
C GLU A 153 -0.55 9.79 -9.80
N LEU A 154 0.71 9.80 -10.23
CA LEU A 154 1.87 9.84 -9.33
C LEU A 154 2.37 11.26 -9.16
N LYS A 155 2.41 11.72 -7.91
CA LYS A 155 3.05 12.96 -7.48
C LYS A 155 4.39 12.66 -6.83
N ILE A 156 5.45 13.26 -7.34
CA ILE A 156 6.80 13.10 -6.78
C ILE A 156 7.07 14.20 -5.76
N GLY A 157 7.43 13.79 -4.56
CA GLY A 157 7.78 14.66 -3.43
C GLY A 157 7.52 13.97 -2.10
N THR A 158 7.86 14.64 -1.02
CA THR A 158 7.54 14.15 0.33
C THR A 158 6.07 14.40 0.64
N SER A 159 5.49 13.59 1.53
CA SER A 159 4.10 13.76 1.98
C SER A 159 3.87 15.18 2.51
N GLU A 160 4.83 15.72 3.27
CA GLU A 160 4.76 17.09 3.83
C GLU A 160 4.59 18.17 2.77
N THR A 161 5.28 18.03 1.63
CA THR A 161 5.28 19.07 0.59
C THR A 161 4.12 18.94 -0.40
N VAL A 162 3.65 17.73 -0.63
CA VAL A 162 2.68 17.43 -1.72
C VAL A 162 1.27 17.29 -1.19
N LEU A 163 1.08 16.67 -0.02
CA LEU A 163 -0.25 16.34 0.51
C LEU A 163 -1.10 17.59 0.76
N GLU A 164 -0.52 18.64 1.32
CA GLU A 164 -1.23 19.90 1.59
C GLU A 164 -1.83 20.50 0.30
N ASN A 165 -1.04 20.45 -0.79
CA ASN A 165 -1.50 20.95 -2.09
C ASN A 165 -2.64 20.10 -2.66
N ILE A 166 -2.54 18.77 -2.52
CA ILE A 166 -3.63 17.86 -2.93
C ILE A 166 -4.89 18.19 -2.14
N LEU A 167 -4.81 18.27 -0.82
CA LEU A 167 -5.97 18.53 0.05
C LEU A 167 -6.67 19.85 -0.25
N LYS A 168 -5.92 20.88 -0.68
CA LYS A 168 -6.48 22.20 -1.02
C LYS A 168 -7.20 22.23 -2.37
N HIS A 169 -6.85 21.34 -3.30
CA HIS A 169 -7.29 21.44 -4.71
C HIS A 169 -8.07 20.23 -5.21
N THR A 170 -8.38 19.28 -4.32
CA THR A 170 -9.14 18.09 -4.70
C THR A 170 -10.50 18.04 -4.00
N SER A 171 -11.41 17.27 -4.59
CA SER A 171 -12.69 16.89 -3.97
C SER A 171 -12.45 16.15 -2.64
N PRO A 172 -13.48 15.96 -1.81
CA PRO A 172 -13.36 15.11 -0.64
C PRO A 172 -12.68 13.78 -0.97
N ILE A 173 -11.76 13.36 -0.11
CA ILE A 173 -11.05 12.10 -0.24
C ILE A 173 -11.90 11.02 0.43
N ASP A 174 -12.22 9.95 -0.30
CA ASP A 174 -13.00 8.84 0.23
C ASP A 174 -12.14 7.87 1.06
N ILE A 175 -10.89 7.65 0.61
CA ILE A 175 -9.93 6.78 1.30
C ILE A 175 -8.57 7.46 1.32
N PHE A 176 -7.94 7.47 2.47
CA PHE A 176 -6.54 7.86 2.63
C PHE A 176 -5.73 6.68 3.16
N LEU A 177 -4.75 6.23 2.37
CA LEU A 177 -3.80 5.20 2.75
C LEU A 177 -2.44 5.84 3.05
N HIS A 178 -1.96 5.67 4.27
CA HIS A 178 -0.65 6.16 4.69
C HIS A 178 0.29 4.97 4.92
N ASP A 179 1.32 4.85 4.08
CA ASP A 179 2.33 3.78 4.09
C ASP A 179 3.75 4.34 3.83
N SER A 180 4.09 5.47 4.49
CA SER A 180 5.38 6.14 4.29
C SER A 180 5.98 6.65 5.61
#